data_5a068e5277355617f95502f03197aa67
#
_entry.id   5a068e5277355617f95502f03197aa67
#
_cell.length_a   1.000
_cell.length_b   1.000
_cell.length_c   1.000
_cell.angle_alpha   90.00
_cell.angle_beta   90.00
_cell.angle_gamma   90.00
#
_symmetry.space_group_name_H-M   'P 1'
#
loop_
_entity.id
_entity.type
_entity.pdbx_description
1 polymer ?
#
loop_
_entity_poly.entity_id
_entity_poly.type
_entity_poly.pdbx_seq_one_letter_code
_entity_poly.pdbx_strand_id
1 'polypeptide(L)'
;MSAFLAALVSGADAIELDVHLTRDGRVVVCHDETIDRTSNGHGRIVDQSLQQLRAYSFASGKPGWGYEPIPELDDVLALSCRCDAIVNIELKNSLIRYPGLEQKVVDAVRRHHMADRVVLSSFNHRSLVLLADLAPDIRRGMLYEDDLVDPWSYAATLKVQAVHPRHQLLSGRDDVPTFHEHGLGVRAWTVNTEQAREAAHLGVDAVITNHPAEVAVAVASGGRQNPIASSGG
;
A
#
# COMPACT_ATOMS: atom_id res chain seq x y z
N MET A 1 3.01 -14.99 2.87
CA MET A 1 1.58 -15.15 3.24
C MET A 1 1.32 -14.89 4.72
N SER A 2 2.13 -15.42 5.61
CA SER A 2 1.94 -15.32 7.07
C SER A 2 1.86 -13.87 7.60
N ALA A 3 2.59 -12.92 6.99
CA ALA A 3 2.53 -11.50 7.38
C ALA A 3 1.13 -10.89 7.10
N PHE A 4 0.54 -11.18 5.96
CA PHE A 4 -0.81 -10.69 5.62
C PHE A 4 -1.87 -11.29 6.54
N LEU A 5 -1.78 -12.59 6.83
CA LEU A 5 -2.67 -13.22 7.78
C LEU A 5 -2.52 -12.61 9.18
N ALA A 6 -1.30 -12.36 9.64
CA ALA A 6 -1.04 -11.72 10.93
C ALA A 6 -1.62 -10.31 11.00
N ALA A 7 -1.48 -9.49 9.93
CA ALA A 7 -2.07 -8.16 9.87
C ALA A 7 -3.59 -8.20 9.98
N LEU A 8 -4.26 -9.09 9.23
CA LEU A 8 -5.71 -9.25 9.29
C LEU A 8 -6.20 -9.74 10.65
N VAL A 9 -5.51 -10.71 11.26
CA VAL A 9 -5.83 -11.21 12.61
C VAL A 9 -5.62 -10.13 13.67
N SER A 10 -4.67 -9.21 13.47
CA SER A 10 -4.45 -8.08 14.38
C SER A 10 -5.45 -6.93 14.22
N GLY A 11 -6.42 -7.06 13.32
CA GLY A 11 -7.51 -6.09 13.15
C GLY A 11 -7.19 -4.97 12.15
N ALA A 12 -6.27 -5.18 11.22
CA ALA A 12 -6.07 -4.25 10.12
C ALA A 12 -7.28 -4.25 9.17
N ASP A 13 -7.79 -3.07 8.82
CA ASP A 13 -8.91 -2.90 7.88
C ASP A 13 -8.48 -3.13 6.42
N ALA A 14 -7.18 -2.98 6.16
CA ALA A 14 -6.59 -3.12 4.85
C ALA A 14 -5.19 -3.76 4.94
N ILE A 15 -4.76 -4.37 3.85
CA ILE A 15 -3.38 -4.77 3.63
C ILE A 15 -2.79 -3.98 2.47
N GLU A 16 -1.52 -3.66 2.59
CA GLU A 16 -0.74 -3.04 1.52
C GLU A 16 0.36 -4.02 1.10
N LEU A 17 0.64 -4.05 -0.20
CA LEU A 17 1.65 -4.93 -0.80
C LEU A 17 2.23 -4.34 -2.09
N ASP A 18 3.44 -4.78 -2.41
CA ASP A 18 4.20 -4.35 -3.57
C ASP A 18 4.33 -5.48 -4.59
N VAL A 19 4.13 -5.19 -5.87
CA VAL A 19 4.18 -6.20 -6.92
C VAL A 19 5.25 -5.95 -7.97
N HIS A 20 5.86 -7.06 -8.41
CA HIS A 20 6.84 -7.13 -9.48
C HIS A 20 6.48 -8.23 -10.48
N LEU A 21 7.11 -8.20 -11.68
CA LEU A 21 7.06 -9.34 -12.60
C LEU A 21 8.35 -10.16 -12.51
N THR A 22 8.18 -11.47 -12.44
CA THR A 22 9.26 -12.43 -12.67
C THR A 22 9.65 -12.50 -14.13
N ARG A 23 10.80 -13.14 -14.45
CA ARG A 23 11.24 -13.35 -15.83
C ARG A 23 10.22 -14.11 -16.68
N ASP A 24 9.50 -15.04 -16.10
CA ASP A 24 8.42 -15.81 -16.75
C ASP A 24 7.03 -15.15 -16.63
N GLY A 25 7.01 -13.85 -16.22
CA GLY A 25 5.82 -13.01 -16.28
C GLY A 25 4.77 -13.32 -15.21
N ARG A 26 5.16 -13.88 -14.05
CA ARG A 26 4.27 -14.05 -12.88
C ARG A 26 4.30 -12.78 -12.04
N VAL A 27 3.16 -12.40 -11.50
CA VAL A 27 3.05 -11.27 -10.57
C VAL A 27 3.32 -11.78 -9.16
N VAL A 28 4.43 -11.35 -8.57
CA VAL A 28 4.87 -11.75 -7.23
C VAL A 28 4.88 -10.58 -6.28
N VAL A 29 4.77 -10.88 -4.98
CA VAL A 29 4.70 -9.87 -3.92
C VAL A 29 6.03 -9.80 -3.17
N CYS A 30 6.68 -8.65 -3.24
CA CYS A 30 7.93 -8.34 -2.56
C CYS A 30 8.12 -6.82 -2.54
N HIS A 31 8.68 -6.26 -1.46
CA HIS A 31 8.92 -4.82 -1.41
C HIS A 31 10.04 -4.37 -2.34
N ASP A 32 11.19 -5.05 -2.29
CA ASP A 32 12.38 -4.63 -3.03
C ASP A 32 12.44 -5.30 -4.42
N GLU A 33 13.14 -4.67 -5.36
CA GLU A 33 13.41 -5.24 -6.69
C GLU A 33 14.31 -6.47 -6.63
N THR A 34 15.02 -6.67 -5.51
CA THR A 34 15.88 -7.83 -5.24
C THR A 34 15.36 -8.63 -4.05
N ILE A 35 15.72 -9.91 -3.97
CA ILE A 35 15.30 -10.80 -2.88
C ILE A 35 16.26 -10.82 -1.70
N ASP A 36 17.35 -10.05 -1.76
CA ASP A 36 18.51 -10.13 -0.84
C ASP A 36 18.14 -9.84 0.62
N ARG A 37 17.28 -8.84 0.86
CA ARG A 37 16.87 -8.46 2.21
C ARG A 37 15.76 -9.33 2.78
N THR A 38 14.89 -9.85 1.92
CA THR A 38 13.64 -10.50 2.32
C THR A 38 13.69 -12.02 2.27
N SER A 39 14.77 -12.58 1.70
CA SER A 39 14.95 -14.04 1.58
C SER A 39 16.35 -14.49 1.95
N ASN A 40 16.57 -15.80 1.89
CA ASN A 40 17.90 -16.40 1.99
C ASN A 40 18.60 -16.56 0.62
N GLY A 41 18.03 -15.95 -0.44
CA GLY A 41 18.60 -15.92 -1.79
C GLY A 41 19.14 -14.53 -2.15
N HIS A 42 19.60 -14.39 -3.40
CA HIS A 42 20.15 -13.15 -3.94
C HIS A 42 19.69 -12.88 -5.36
N GLY A 43 19.66 -11.60 -5.75
CA GLY A 43 19.46 -11.15 -7.11
C GLY A 43 18.07 -10.55 -7.37
N ARG A 44 17.91 -10.04 -8.60
CA ARG A 44 16.68 -9.31 -8.97
C ARG A 44 15.55 -10.27 -9.31
N ILE A 45 14.34 -9.90 -8.95
CA ILE A 45 13.11 -10.65 -9.24
C ILE A 45 12.91 -10.80 -10.75
N VAL A 46 13.14 -9.73 -11.51
CA VAL A 46 12.96 -9.71 -12.98
C VAL A 46 13.85 -10.70 -13.73
N ASP A 47 14.97 -11.11 -13.15
CA ASP A 47 15.93 -12.04 -13.77
C ASP A 47 15.65 -13.52 -13.44
N GLN A 48 14.69 -13.79 -12.56
CA GLN A 48 14.38 -15.13 -12.05
C GLN A 48 12.96 -15.57 -12.42
N SER A 49 12.78 -16.86 -12.70
CA SER A 49 11.45 -17.44 -12.84
C SER A 49 10.81 -17.67 -11.46
N LEU A 50 9.48 -17.79 -11.39
CA LEU A 50 8.79 -18.13 -10.16
C LEU A 50 9.32 -19.42 -9.53
N GLN A 51 9.65 -20.43 -10.34
CA GLN A 51 10.22 -21.68 -9.84
C GLN A 51 11.58 -21.46 -9.16
N GLN A 52 12.44 -20.59 -9.72
CA GLN A 52 13.71 -20.23 -9.09
C GLN A 52 13.52 -19.44 -7.80
N LEU A 53 12.60 -18.47 -7.77
CA LEU A 53 12.27 -17.70 -6.57
C LEU A 53 11.72 -18.60 -5.45
N ARG A 54 10.92 -19.60 -5.80
CA ARG A 54 10.39 -20.58 -4.84
C ARG A 54 11.43 -21.56 -4.29
N ALA A 55 12.65 -21.58 -4.79
CA ALA A 55 13.74 -22.31 -4.15
C ALA A 55 14.28 -21.62 -2.89
N TYR A 56 13.95 -20.33 -2.68
CA TYR A 56 14.36 -19.54 -1.53
C TYR A 56 13.22 -19.39 -0.52
N SER A 57 13.59 -19.23 0.75
CA SER A 57 12.63 -18.91 1.81
C SER A 57 12.60 -17.41 2.05
N PHE A 58 11.42 -16.81 2.02
CA PHE A 58 11.15 -15.42 2.32
C PHE A 58 10.77 -15.18 3.79
N ALA A 59 11.17 -16.08 4.69
CA ALA A 59 11.02 -15.92 6.13
C ALA A 59 11.98 -14.85 6.72
N SER A 60 12.93 -14.34 5.93
CA SER A 60 13.88 -13.27 6.31
C SER A 60 14.58 -13.52 7.67
N GLY A 61 15.04 -14.74 7.92
CA GLY A 61 15.76 -15.09 9.16
C GLY A 61 14.97 -14.94 10.46
N LYS A 62 13.65 -14.79 10.40
CA LYS A 62 12.79 -14.71 11.60
C LYS A 62 12.78 -16.05 12.31
N PRO A 63 13.23 -16.12 13.58
CA PRO A 63 13.24 -17.36 14.33
C PRO A 63 11.83 -17.95 14.46
N GLY A 64 11.71 -19.28 14.27
CA GLY A 64 10.43 -19.98 14.39
C GLY A 64 9.53 -19.93 13.14
N TRP A 65 9.89 -19.18 12.11
CA TRP A 65 9.22 -19.21 10.81
C TRP A 65 9.92 -20.25 9.93
N GLY A 66 9.16 -21.21 9.45
CA GLY A 66 9.67 -22.25 8.55
C GLY A 66 9.96 -21.70 7.14
N TYR A 67 9.88 -22.57 6.14
CA TYR A 67 9.97 -22.17 4.75
C TYR A 67 8.72 -21.35 4.36
N GLU A 68 8.93 -20.12 3.90
CA GLU A 68 7.90 -19.22 3.36
C GLU A 68 8.24 -18.92 1.89
N PRO A 69 7.48 -19.43 0.92
CA PRO A 69 7.70 -19.09 -0.48
C PRO A 69 7.32 -17.62 -0.75
N ILE A 70 7.90 -17.05 -1.82
CA ILE A 70 7.42 -15.77 -2.33
C ILE A 70 5.94 -15.90 -2.72
N PRO A 71 5.04 -15.00 -2.23
CA PRO A 71 3.64 -15.04 -2.62
C PRO A 71 3.45 -14.57 -4.06
N GLU A 72 2.51 -15.15 -4.76
CA GLU A 72 1.94 -14.53 -5.96
C GLU A 72 0.79 -13.58 -5.56
N LEU A 73 0.50 -12.60 -6.40
CA LEU A 73 -0.64 -11.68 -6.17
C LEU A 73 -1.96 -12.46 -6.05
N ASP A 74 -2.15 -13.49 -6.85
CA ASP A 74 -3.35 -14.34 -6.81
C ASP A 74 -3.54 -15.01 -5.43
N ASP A 75 -2.45 -15.40 -4.74
CA ASP A 75 -2.52 -16.00 -3.41
C ASP A 75 -3.05 -15.00 -2.37
N VAL A 76 -2.59 -13.74 -2.44
CA VAL A 76 -3.01 -12.69 -1.51
C VAL A 76 -4.45 -12.25 -1.79
N LEU A 77 -4.83 -12.11 -3.05
CA LEU A 77 -6.22 -11.79 -3.42
C LEU A 77 -7.17 -12.91 -2.97
N ALA A 78 -6.79 -14.19 -3.15
CA ALA A 78 -7.59 -15.32 -2.69
C ALA A 78 -7.75 -15.35 -1.16
N LEU A 79 -6.73 -14.94 -0.39
CA LEU A 79 -6.83 -14.75 1.06
C LEU A 79 -7.82 -13.63 1.39
N SER A 80 -7.69 -12.48 0.72
CA SER A 80 -8.50 -11.28 0.97
C SER A 80 -9.96 -11.43 0.55
N CYS A 81 -10.27 -12.35 -0.38
CA CYS A 81 -11.65 -12.71 -0.71
C CYS A 81 -12.43 -13.35 0.47
N ARG A 82 -11.71 -13.89 1.46
CA ARG A 82 -12.32 -14.55 2.63
C ARG A 82 -12.66 -13.59 3.78
N CYS A 83 -12.35 -12.33 3.63
CA CYS A 83 -12.62 -11.26 4.59
C CYS A 83 -12.96 -9.96 3.84
N ASP A 84 -13.41 -8.94 4.56
CA ASP A 84 -13.82 -7.67 3.97
C ASP A 84 -12.65 -6.67 3.81
N ALA A 85 -11.40 -7.12 3.91
CA ALA A 85 -10.23 -6.26 3.84
C ALA A 85 -10.07 -5.59 2.46
N ILE A 86 -9.67 -4.33 2.50
CA ILE A 86 -9.20 -3.60 1.33
C ILE A 86 -7.77 -4.03 1.02
N VAL A 87 -7.41 -4.11 -0.26
CA VAL A 87 -6.03 -4.39 -0.69
C VAL A 87 -5.49 -3.20 -1.46
N ASN A 88 -4.44 -2.56 -0.93
CA ASN A 88 -3.66 -1.57 -1.66
C ASN A 88 -2.50 -2.27 -2.36
N ILE A 89 -2.47 -2.24 -3.69
CA ILE A 89 -1.44 -2.88 -4.51
C ILE A 89 -0.55 -1.79 -5.09
N GLU A 90 0.69 -1.70 -4.61
CA GLU A 90 1.69 -0.83 -5.23
C GLU A 90 2.34 -1.53 -6.43
N LEU A 91 2.31 -0.87 -7.59
CA LEU A 91 3.07 -1.29 -8.76
C LEU A 91 4.50 -0.75 -8.67
N LYS A 92 5.47 -1.60 -8.37
CA LYS A 92 6.90 -1.26 -8.22
C LYS A 92 7.61 -1.20 -9.58
N ASN A 93 7.23 -0.26 -10.42
CA ASN A 93 7.76 -0.13 -11.77
C ASN A 93 8.42 1.22 -12.06
N SER A 94 8.85 1.93 -11.02
CA SER A 94 9.60 3.18 -11.14
C SER A 94 11.06 2.95 -11.55
N LEU A 95 11.75 2.01 -10.90
CA LEU A 95 13.15 1.68 -11.18
C LEU A 95 13.29 0.66 -12.30
N ILE A 96 12.56 -0.45 -12.22
CA ILE A 96 12.54 -1.50 -13.23
C ILE A 96 11.21 -1.42 -13.99
N ARG A 97 11.28 -1.21 -15.29
CA ARG A 97 10.09 -1.25 -16.14
C ARG A 97 9.66 -2.69 -16.36
N TYR A 98 8.39 -2.98 -16.07
CA TYR A 98 7.79 -4.30 -16.28
C TYR A 98 6.70 -4.18 -17.35
N PRO A 99 7.00 -4.40 -18.63
CA PRO A 99 6.00 -4.31 -19.69
C PRO A 99 4.80 -5.23 -19.41
N GLY A 100 3.60 -4.64 -19.33
CA GLY A 100 2.36 -5.36 -19.11
C GLY A 100 2.04 -5.68 -17.64
N LEU A 101 2.78 -5.13 -16.67
CA LEU A 101 2.47 -5.30 -15.24
C LEU A 101 1.07 -4.80 -14.92
N GLU A 102 0.69 -3.61 -15.40
CA GLU A 102 -0.61 -3.00 -15.17
C GLU A 102 -1.76 -3.90 -15.61
N GLN A 103 -1.67 -4.43 -16.83
CA GLN A 103 -2.69 -5.35 -17.36
C GLN A 103 -2.80 -6.63 -16.53
N LYS A 104 -1.65 -7.24 -16.18
CA LYS A 104 -1.64 -8.48 -15.39
C LYS A 104 -2.22 -8.29 -13.99
N VAL A 105 -1.95 -7.14 -13.35
CA VAL A 105 -2.54 -6.79 -12.04
C VAL A 105 -4.04 -6.59 -12.16
N VAL A 106 -4.50 -5.83 -13.15
CA VAL A 106 -5.94 -5.64 -13.42
C VAL A 106 -6.64 -6.97 -13.68
N ASP A 107 -6.03 -7.83 -14.50
CA ASP A 107 -6.58 -9.16 -14.80
C ASP A 107 -6.69 -10.03 -13.54
N ALA A 108 -5.68 -9.99 -12.64
CA ALA A 108 -5.73 -10.69 -11.37
C ALA A 108 -6.87 -10.16 -10.49
N VAL A 109 -6.98 -8.85 -10.32
CA VAL A 109 -8.05 -8.21 -9.53
C VAL A 109 -9.44 -8.61 -10.04
N ARG A 110 -9.63 -8.60 -11.37
CA ARG A 110 -10.90 -9.00 -12.00
C ARG A 110 -11.21 -10.47 -11.85
N ARG A 111 -10.21 -11.37 -11.98
CA ARG A 111 -10.39 -12.81 -11.73
C ARG A 111 -10.91 -13.11 -10.34
N HIS A 112 -10.46 -12.34 -9.35
CA HIS A 112 -10.87 -12.48 -7.95
C HIS A 112 -12.10 -11.64 -7.59
N HIS A 113 -12.71 -10.92 -8.53
CA HIS A 113 -13.89 -10.06 -8.31
C HIS A 113 -13.67 -9.02 -7.20
N MET A 114 -12.47 -8.41 -7.13
CA MET A 114 -12.08 -7.50 -6.06
C MET A 114 -11.96 -6.03 -6.51
N ALA A 115 -12.50 -5.66 -7.66
CA ALA A 115 -12.35 -4.30 -8.22
C ALA A 115 -12.84 -3.19 -7.26
N ASP A 116 -13.87 -3.44 -6.48
CA ASP A 116 -14.46 -2.53 -5.49
C ASP A 116 -13.65 -2.44 -4.19
N ARG A 117 -12.80 -3.44 -3.89
CA ARG A 117 -11.98 -3.53 -2.67
C ARG A 117 -10.48 -3.39 -2.90
N VAL A 118 -10.07 -3.06 -4.12
CA VAL A 118 -8.65 -2.82 -4.45
C VAL A 118 -8.42 -1.34 -4.69
N VAL A 119 -7.23 -0.89 -4.32
CA VAL A 119 -6.65 0.38 -4.72
C VAL A 119 -5.30 0.08 -5.39
N LEU A 120 -5.09 0.60 -6.58
CA LEU A 120 -3.82 0.48 -7.30
C LEU A 120 -3.00 1.74 -7.06
N SER A 121 -1.80 1.61 -6.53
CA SER A 121 -0.92 2.75 -6.25
C SER A 121 0.44 2.60 -6.93
N SER A 122 1.11 3.69 -7.17
CA SER A 122 2.46 3.69 -7.74
C SER A 122 3.15 5.05 -7.57
N PHE A 123 4.48 5.02 -7.43
CA PHE A 123 5.36 6.18 -7.66
C PHE A 123 5.58 6.44 -9.17
N ASN A 124 5.29 5.45 -10.03
CA ASN A 124 5.30 5.67 -11.47
C ASN A 124 3.95 6.23 -11.92
N HIS A 125 3.81 7.54 -11.89
CA HIS A 125 2.55 8.21 -12.22
C HIS A 125 2.07 7.96 -13.66
N ARG A 126 2.97 7.58 -14.58
CA ARG A 126 2.57 7.13 -15.93
C ARG A 126 1.76 5.84 -15.91
N SER A 127 2.05 4.94 -14.95
CA SER A 127 1.21 3.75 -14.73
C SER A 127 -0.18 4.10 -14.24
N LEU A 128 -0.33 5.13 -13.38
CA LEU A 128 -1.64 5.58 -12.92
C LEU A 128 -2.49 6.13 -14.07
N VAL A 129 -1.89 6.85 -15.00
CA VAL A 129 -2.58 7.31 -16.23
C VAL A 129 -3.01 6.12 -17.09
N LEU A 130 -2.12 5.13 -17.29
CA LEU A 130 -2.46 3.90 -18.04
C LEU A 130 -3.59 3.12 -17.34
N LEU A 131 -3.53 2.98 -16.02
CA LEU A 131 -4.56 2.31 -15.22
C LEU A 131 -5.91 3.05 -15.27
N ALA A 132 -5.91 4.38 -15.40
CA ALA A 132 -7.14 5.15 -15.56
C ALA A 132 -7.92 4.78 -16.83
N ASP A 133 -7.20 4.40 -17.88
CA ASP A 133 -7.80 3.96 -19.14
C ASP A 133 -8.13 2.46 -19.15
N LEU A 134 -7.25 1.61 -18.56
CA LEU A 134 -7.41 0.15 -18.51
C LEU A 134 -8.53 -0.29 -17.55
N ALA A 135 -8.63 0.35 -16.39
CA ALA A 135 -9.51 -0.05 -15.31
C ALA A 135 -10.07 1.18 -14.57
N PRO A 136 -10.95 1.98 -15.24
CA PRO A 136 -11.53 3.18 -14.64
C PRO A 136 -12.39 2.87 -13.41
N ASP A 137 -12.87 1.64 -13.29
CA ASP A 137 -13.65 1.08 -12.19
C ASP A 137 -12.82 0.76 -10.93
N ILE A 138 -11.49 0.64 -11.03
CA ILE A 138 -10.61 0.38 -9.88
C ILE A 138 -10.02 1.70 -9.37
N ARG A 139 -10.11 1.92 -8.06
CA ARG A 139 -9.54 3.13 -7.42
C ARG A 139 -8.02 3.17 -7.54
N ARG A 140 -7.48 4.37 -7.68
CA ARG A 140 -6.04 4.63 -7.82
C ARG A 140 -5.56 5.63 -6.79
N GLY A 141 -4.31 5.43 -6.31
CA GLY A 141 -3.63 6.30 -5.36
C GLY A 141 -2.28 6.77 -5.89
N MET A 142 -2.01 8.06 -5.78
CA MET A 142 -0.74 8.68 -6.17
C MET A 142 0.25 8.61 -5.01
N LEU A 143 1.28 7.75 -5.11
CA LEU A 143 2.40 7.74 -4.16
C LEU A 143 3.40 8.86 -4.49
N TYR A 144 3.86 9.57 -3.46
CA TYR A 144 4.92 10.56 -3.59
C TYR A 144 5.66 10.79 -2.27
N GLU A 145 6.93 11.21 -2.36
CA GLU A 145 7.81 11.48 -1.22
C GLU A 145 8.50 12.85 -1.30
N ASP A 146 8.34 13.56 -2.41
CA ASP A 146 8.84 14.91 -2.60
C ASP A 146 7.78 15.95 -2.21
N ASP A 147 8.22 17.12 -1.75
CA ASP A 147 7.35 18.26 -1.43
C ASP A 147 6.83 18.93 -2.71
N LEU A 148 5.66 18.50 -3.15
CA LEU A 148 5.05 18.97 -4.39
C LEU A 148 4.31 20.30 -4.17
N VAL A 149 4.43 21.23 -5.13
CA VAL A 149 3.59 22.41 -5.20
C VAL A 149 2.26 22.04 -5.83
N ASP A 150 1.16 22.35 -5.15
CA ASP A 150 -0.21 22.14 -5.65
C ASP A 150 -0.49 20.67 -6.05
N PRO A 151 -0.22 19.70 -5.13
CA PRO A 151 -0.32 18.26 -5.45
C PRO A 151 -1.74 17.81 -5.79
N TRP A 152 -2.78 18.51 -5.33
CA TRP A 152 -4.18 18.22 -5.66
C TRP A 152 -4.50 18.49 -7.14
N SER A 153 -4.01 19.58 -7.72
CA SER A 153 -4.15 19.85 -9.15
C SER A 153 -3.41 18.81 -9.99
N TYR A 154 -2.22 18.40 -9.55
CA TYR A 154 -1.49 17.34 -10.22
C TYR A 154 -2.22 15.99 -10.12
N ALA A 155 -2.74 15.61 -8.97
CA ALA A 155 -3.55 14.40 -8.77
C ALA A 155 -4.78 14.38 -9.71
N ALA A 156 -5.42 15.53 -9.94
CA ALA A 156 -6.53 15.64 -10.88
C ALA A 156 -6.11 15.29 -12.32
N THR A 157 -4.90 15.67 -12.76
CA THR A 157 -4.39 15.29 -14.09
C THR A 157 -4.17 13.79 -14.24
N LEU A 158 -3.89 13.07 -13.13
CA LEU A 158 -3.71 11.62 -13.09
C LEU A 158 -5.04 10.88 -12.96
N LYS A 159 -6.15 11.57 -12.71
CA LYS A 159 -7.49 11.00 -12.47
C LYS A 159 -7.48 9.98 -11.32
N VAL A 160 -6.72 10.25 -10.25
CA VAL A 160 -6.67 9.39 -9.06
C VAL A 160 -7.73 9.80 -8.04
N GLN A 161 -8.10 8.90 -7.16
CA GLN A 161 -9.11 9.11 -6.10
C GLN A 161 -8.47 9.29 -4.73
N ALA A 162 -7.15 9.08 -4.63
CA ALA A 162 -6.42 9.27 -3.38
C ALA A 162 -4.98 9.72 -3.65
N VAL A 163 -4.40 10.36 -2.63
CA VAL A 163 -2.98 10.65 -2.55
C VAL A 163 -2.37 9.84 -1.41
N HIS A 164 -1.18 9.31 -1.64
CA HIS A 164 -0.42 8.53 -0.67
C HIS A 164 0.91 9.23 -0.39
N PRO A 165 0.90 10.32 0.40
CA PRO A 165 2.12 11.04 0.77
C PRO A 165 2.94 10.29 1.79
N ARG A 166 4.27 10.49 1.76
CA ARG A 166 5.12 10.23 2.90
C ARG A 166 4.64 11.09 4.07
N HIS A 167 4.42 10.49 5.24
CA HIS A 167 3.74 11.17 6.35
C HIS A 167 4.44 12.48 6.78
N GLN A 168 5.77 12.56 6.67
CA GLN A 168 6.53 13.78 7.02
C GLN A 168 6.14 15.00 6.18
N LEU A 169 5.59 14.80 4.99
CA LEU A 169 5.11 15.90 4.14
C LEU A 169 3.84 16.56 4.67
N LEU A 170 3.10 15.87 5.53
CA LEU A 170 1.87 16.37 6.14
C LEU A 170 2.12 17.09 7.47
N SER A 171 3.26 16.82 8.12
CA SER A 171 3.58 17.37 9.44
C SER A 171 3.73 18.90 9.40
N GLY A 172 3.00 19.59 10.28
CA GLY A 172 2.99 21.05 10.34
C GLY A 172 2.31 21.77 9.17
N ARG A 173 1.52 21.05 8.35
CA ARG A 173 0.80 21.57 7.17
C ARG A 173 -0.70 21.31 7.29
N ASP A 174 -1.48 22.15 6.65
CA ASP A 174 -2.95 22.05 6.59
C ASP A 174 -3.41 21.60 5.19
N ASP A 175 -2.70 20.60 4.62
CA ASP A 175 -2.96 20.13 3.27
C ASP A 175 -4.11 19.10 3.21
N VAL A 176 -4.36 18.34 4.29
CA VAL A 176 -5.37 17.28 4.30
C VAL A 176 -6.78 17.80 4.01
N PRO A 177 -7.26 18.89 4.64
CA PRO A 177 -8.54 19.52 4.27
C PRO A 177 -8.59 19.91 2.80
N THR A 178 -7.51 20.47 2.24
CA THR A 178 -7.44 20.86 0.83
C THR A 178 -7.55 19.65 -0.10
N PHE A 179 -6.91 18.52 0.21
CA PHE A 179 -7.12 17.28 -0.54
C PHE A 179 -8.58 16.82 -0.52
N HIS A 180 -9.22 16.87 0.65
CA HIS A 180 -10.63 16.51 0.79
C HIS A 180 -11.56 17.45 0.00
N GLU A 181 -11.30 18.75 -0.01
CA GLU A 181 -12.04 19.73 -0.83
C GLU A 181 -11.97 19.42 -2.33
N HIS A 182 -10.84 18.79 -2.78
CA HIS A 182 -10.66 18.31 -4.14
C HIS A 182 -11.16 16.88 -4.37
N GLY A 183 -11.85 16.27 -3.38
CA GLY A 183 -12.41 14.92 -3.47
C GLY A 183 -11.36 13.81 -3.43
N LEU A 184 -10.17 14.08 -2.88
CA LEU A 184 -9.06 13.14 -2.77
C LEU A 184 -8.97 12.59 -1.35
N GLY A 185 -8.96 11.27 -1.21
CA GLY A 185 -8.61 10.64 0.07
C GLY A 185 -7.10 10.70 0.33
N VAL A 186 -6.70 10.74 1.61
CA VAL A 186 -5.29 10.85 2.03
C VAL A 186 -4.89 9.60 2.81
N ARG A 187 -3.86 8.88 2.33
CA ARG A 187 -3.31 7.68 2.98
C ARG A 187 -1.82 7.84 3.22
N ALA A 188 -1.45 8.17 4.46
CA ALA A 188 -0.07 8.47 4.81
C ALA A 188 0.80 7.22 5.04
N TRP A 189 2.05 7.22 4.57
CA TRP A 189 3.04 6.15 4.74
C TRP A 189 4.41 6.71 5.15
N THR A 190 5.34 5.96 5.76
CA THR A 190 5.05 4.87 6.68
C THR A 190 4.85 5.47 8.04
N VAL A 191 3.74 5.20 8.67
CA VAL A 191 3.37 5.78 9.96
C VAL A 191 3.71 4.77 11.07
N ASN A 192 4.52 5.19 12.04
CA ASN A 192 4.76 4.41 13.26
C ASN A 192 3.76 4.77 14.37
N THR A 193 3.85 4.11 15.51
CA THR A 193 2.95 4.31 16.64
C THR A 193 2.97 5.74 17.21
N GLU A 194 4.13 6.40 17.21
CA GLU A 194 4.28 7.77 17.72
C GLU A 194 3.60 8.78 16.78
N GLN A 195 3.70 8.56 15.48
CA GLN A 195 3.14 9.41 14.42
C GLN A 195 1.65 9.20 14.18
N ALA A 196 1.11 8.06 14.64
CA ALA A 196 -0.28 7.68 14.40
C ALA A 196 -1.29 8.69 14.97
N ARG A 197 -0.98 9.30 16.11
CA ARG A 197 -1.85 10.32 16.74
C ARG A 197 -1.85 11.62 15.94
N GLU A 198 -0.70 12.04 15.42
CA GLU A 198 -0.58 13.21 14.56
C GLU A 198 -1.37 12.99 13.26
N ALA A 199 -1.17 11.83 12.61
CA ALA A 199 -1.88 11.47 11.39
C ALA A 199 -3.41 11.48 11.58
N ALA A 200 -3.89 10.93 12.71
CA ALA A 200 -5.30 10.98 13.06
C ALA A 200 -5.81 12.41 13.33
N HIS A 201 -5.00 13.25 13.97
CA HIS A 201 -5.34 14.66 14.23
C HIS A 201 -5.40 15.48 12.93
N LEU A 202 -4.53 15.21 11.99
CA LEU A 202 -4.55 15.82 10.67
C LEU A 202 -5.75 15.39 9.82
N GLY A 203 -6.45 14.33 10.21
CA GLY A 203 -7.65 13.84 9.53
C GLY A 203 -7.37 12.99 8.30
N VAL A 204 -6.22 12.29 8.22
CA VAL A 204 -5.94 11.35 7.13
C VAL A 204 -6.95 10.19 7.15
N ASP A 205 -7.34 9.71 5.97
CA ASP A 205 -8.34 8.64 5.83
C ASP A 205 -7.79 7.26 6.20
N ALA A 206 -6.49 7.06 6.02
CA ALA A 206 -5.82 5.82 6.41
C ALA A 206 -4.32 6.05 6.64
N VAL A 207 -3.71 5.12 7.38
CA VAL A 207 -2.27 5.06 7.58
C VAL A 207 -1.74 3.70 7.13
N ILE A 208 -0.59 3.70 6.44
CA ILE A 208 0.15 2.51 6.07
C ILE A 208 1.26 2.31 7.10
N THR A 209 1.27 1.14 7.76
CA THR A 209 2.14 0.87 8.90
C THR A 209 2.60 -0.59 8.96
N ASN A 210 3.77 -0.81 9.57
CA ASN A 210 4.27 -2.15 9.90
C ASN A 210 3.75 -2.67 11.27
N HIS A 211 3.01 -1.84 12.03
CA HIS A 211 2.55 -2.12 13.39
C HIS A 211 1.04 -1.89 13.53
N PRO A 212 0.18 -2.62 12.79
CA PRO A 212 -1.24 -2.29 12.70
C PRO A 212 -1.97 -2.31 14.06
N ALA A 213 -1.71 -3.30 14.91
CA ALA A 213 -2.35 -3.38 16.23
C ALA A 213 -2.00 -2.20 17.15
N GLU A 214 -0.72 -1.82 17.19
CA GLU A 214 -0.24 -0.71 18.04
C GLU A 214 -0.76 0.64 17.52
N VAL A 215 -0.75 0.83 16.21
CA VAL A 215 -1.25 2.04 15.56
C VAL A 215 -2.76 2.18 15.76
N ALA A 216 -3.54 1.11 15.62
CA ALA A 216 -4.98 1.14 15.90
C ALA A 216 -5.30 1.60 17.33
N VAL A 217 -4.55 1.13 18.33
CA VAL A 217 -4.68 1.56 19.73
C VAL A 217 -4.30 3.04 19.88
N ALA A 218 -3.22 3.48 19.24
CA ALA A 218 -2.77 4.87 19.32
C ALA A 218 -3.79 5.86 18.73
N VAL A 219 -4.37 5.52 17.58
CA VAL A 219 -5.43 6.30 16.91
C VAL A 219 -6.68 6.36 17.79
N ALA A 220 -7.16 5.22 18.31
CA ALA A 220 -8.36 5.15 19.16
C ALA A 220 -8.22 5.96 20.45
N SER A 221 -7.00 6.05 21.00
CA SER A 221 -6.73 6.84 22.22
C SER A 221 -6.56 8.33 21.96
N GLY A 222 -6.19 8.75 20.74
CA GLY A 222 -6.08 10.17 20.36
C GLY A 222 -7.42 10.86 20.11
N GLY A 223 -8.46 10.12 19.74
CA GLY A 223 -9.82 10.65 19.47
C GLY A 223 -10.65 11.03 20.71
N ARG A 224 -10.12 10.82 21.92
CA ARG A 224 -10.81 11.16 23.19
C ARG A 224 -10.15 12.35 23.90
N GLN A 225 -9.94 13.46 23.25
CA GLN A 225 -9.80 14.71 23.97
C GLN A 225 -11.20 15.30 24.19
N ASN A 226 -11.71 15.13 25.40
CA ASN A 226 -12.87 15.90 25.87
C ASN A 226 -12.63 17.39 25.60
N PRO A 227 -13.61 18.13 25.07
CA PRO A 227 -13.51 19.59 25.06
C PRO A 227 -13.34 20.04 26.51
N ILE A 228 -12.24 20.75 26.80
CA ILE A 228 -12.00 21.41 28.05
C ILE A 228 -13.21 22.32 28.24
N ALA A 229 -14.04 22.00 29.24
CA ALA A 229 -15.09 22.86 29.69
C ALA A 229 -14.44 24.21 30.08
N SER A 230 -14.67 25.24 29.27
CA SER A 230 -14.38 26.60 29.62
C SER A 230 -15.22 26.94 30.86
N SER A 231 -14.65 26.80 32.07
CA SER A 231 -15.18 27.39 33.26
C SER A 231 -15.10 28.90 33.11
N GLY A 232 -16.23 29.51 32.80
CA GLY A 232 -16.41 30.93 32.94
C GLY A 232 -16.27 31.33 34.42
N GLY A 233 -15.56 32.38 34.64
CA GLY A 233 -15.46 33.16 35.87
C GLY A 233 -15.23 34.61 35.49
#